data_8909aa431eb1dbd1dba65ad66fbff43d
#
_entry.id   8909aa431eb1dbd1dba65ad66fbff43d
#
_cell.length_a   1.000
_cell.length_b   1.000
_cell.length_c   1.000
_cell.angle_alpha   90.00
_cell.angle_beta   90.00
_cell.angle_gamma   90.00
#
_symmetry.space_group_name_H-M   'P 1'
#
loop_
_entity.id
_entity.type
_entity.pdbx_description
1 polymer ?
#
loop_
_entity_poly.entity_id
_entity_poly.type
_entity_poly.pdbx_seq_one_letter_code
_entity_poly.pdbx_strand_id
1 'polypeptide(L)'
;MTVTIGLTVSPQHGEMREMRKCWTSAEELGVDALYTADHFTAMIVDRDQATRTAADGVEYGKTQVGGMNFEGSTIEAAMAATTSRPRIGCICHPIGFRNPNLLADMARTVDHVSDGRFILGLGTGFLRADFEEYGYEYATQADRARELARDVPIIKDRLKKLNPPPMGKLPLLIASMGEKIGMRVVAEHADMWHVFGPIETIRAKIQVLRRLCDEVGRDFNEIELTTNYWPQILGRDDDPNIYLAEGIRHLVLVAEGPKWDLGQVREILAWRDSLPD
;
A
#
# COMPACT_ATOMS: atom_id res chain seq x y z
N MET A 1 -15.77 -12.59 12.01
CA MET A 1 -14.40 -12.23 11.58
C MET A 1 -14.43 -10.84 10.96
N THR A 2 -13.66 -9.90 11.45
CA THR A 2 -13.73 -8.48 11.05
C THR A 2 -13.10 -8.26 9.67
N VAL A 3 -13.84 -7.63 8.75
CA VAL A 3 -13.34 -7.16 7.45
C VAL A 3 -12.89 -5.72 7.61
N THR A 4 -11.73 -5.38 7.10
CA THR A 4 -11.13 -4.04 7.11
C THR A 4 -11.30 -3.39 5.74
N ILE A 5 -11.82 -2.17 5.71
CA ILE A 5 -11.94 -1.36 4.51
C ILE A 5 -10.93 -0.21 4.56
N GLY A 6 -9.97 -0.27 3.65
CA GLY A 6 -8.99 0.79 3.44
C GLY A 6 -9.34 1.68 2.24
N LEU A 7 -8.86 2.90 2.25
CA LEU A 7 -8.96 3.83 1.14
C LEU A 7 -7.60 4.46 0.85
N THR A 8 -7.08 4.26 -0.35
CA THR A 8 -5.98 5.08 -0.87
C THR A 8 -6.54 6.38 -1.41
N VAL A 9 -6.17 7.49 -0.80
CA VAL A 9 -6.44 8.82 -1.32
C VAL A 9 -5.25 9.24 -2.16
N SER A 10 -5.42 9.17 -3.49
CA SER A 10 -4.35 9.48 -4.44
C SER A 10 -3.87 10.92 -4.26
N PRO A 11 -2.55 11.17 -4.13
CA PRO A 11 -2.01 12.51 -3.97
C PRO A 11 -1.90 13.28 -5.30
N GLN A 12 -2.57 12.80 -6.34
CA GLN A 12 -2.41 13.26 -7.73
C GLN A 12 -3.67 13.96 -8.26
N HIS A 13 -3.46 14.80 -9.27
CA HIS A 13 -4.49 15.40 -10.13
C HIS A 13 -5.52 16.31 -9.45
N GLY A 14 -5.18 16.93 -8.33
CA GLY A 14 -6.12 17.86 -7.70
C GLY A 14 -5.51 18.67 -6.56
N GLU A 15 -6.33 19.50 -5.95
CA GLU A 15 -5.91 20.42 -4.92
C GLU A 15 -5.89 19.77 -3.53
N MET A 16 -4.91 20.15 -2.71
CA MET A 16 -4.76 19.68 -1.32
C MET A 16 -6.02 19.85 -0.49
N ARG A 17 -6.75 20.95 -0.69
CA ARG A 17 -7.99 21.21 0.06
C ARG A 17 -9.06 20.15 -0.19
N GLU A 18 -9.23 19.74 -1.45
CA GLU A 18 -10.24 18.76 -1.84
C GLU A 18 -9.79 17.35 -1.44
N MET A 19 -8.52 17.04 -1.59
CA MET A 19 -7.94 15.79 -1.11
C MET A 19 -8.12 15.64 0.42
N ARG A 20 -7.88 16.71 1.18
CA ARG A 20 -8.10 16.74 2.63
C ARG A 20 -9.57 16.48 2.99
N LYS A 21 -10.52 17.07 2.27
CA LYS A 21 -11.94 16.77 2.46
C LYS A 21 -12.24 15.29 2.22
N CYS A 22 -11.61 14.68 1.20
CA CYS A 22 -11.81 13.27 0.91
C CYS A 22 -11.46 12.40 2.10
N TRP A 23 -10.25 12.52 2.68
CA TRP A 23 -9.86 11.64 3.77
C TRP A 23 -10.62 11.90 5.07
N THR A 24 -11.01 13.15 5.36
CA THR A 24 -11.85 13.43 6.53
C THR A 24 -13.27 12.88 6.35
N SER A 25 -13.85 13.01 5.15
CA SER A 25 -15.16 12.39 4.85
C SER A 25 -15.10 10.86 4.85
N ALA A 26 -13.99 10.26 4.41
CA ALA A 26 -13.79 8.81 4.49
C ALA A 26 -13.73 8.32 5.95
N GLU A 27 -13.08 9.07 6.84
CA GLU A 27 -13.12 8.79 8.29
C GLU A 27 -14.55 8.87 8.84
N GLU A 28 -15.31 9.90 8.46
CA GLU A 28 -16.72 10.06 8.88
C GLU A 28 -17.59 8.89 8.42
N LEU A 29 -17.33 8.35 7.21
CA LEU A 29 -18.01 7.19 6.68
C LEU A 29 -17.65 5.89 7.42
N GLY A 30 -16.53 5.82 8.11
CA GLY A 30 -16.13 4.65 8.89
C GLY A 30 -15.14 3.73 8.18
N VAL A 31 -14.27 4.25 7.30
CA VAL A 31 -13.14 3.47 6.81
C VAL A 31 -12.17 3.15 7.94
N ASP A 32 -11.54 1.98 7.86
CA ASP A 32 -10.65 1.47 8.90
C ASP A 32 -9.19 1.89 8.69
N ALA A 33 -8.82 2.20 7.45
CA ALA A 33 -7.46 2.63 7.09
C ALA A 33 -7.47 3.65 5.96
N LEU A 34 -6.59 4.64 6.05
CA LEU A 34 -6.31 5.61 5.00
C LEU A 34 -4.89 5.42 4.51
N TYR A 35 -4.75 5.32 3.22
CA TYR A 35 -3.47 5.21 2.54
C TYR A 35 -3.26 6.36 1.57
N THR A 36 -2.01 6.63 1.26
CA THR A 36 -1.60 7.44 0.11
C THR A 36 -0.67 6.63 -0.80
N ALA A 37 -0.21 7.23 -1.88
CA ALA A 37 0.84 6.69 -2.75
C ALA A 37 2.07 7.59 -2.69
N ASP A 38 3.25 7.02 -2.84
CA ASP A 38 4.51 7.77 -2.79
C ASP A 38 5.15 7.78 -4.17
N HIS A 39 4.68 8.69 -4.99
CA HIS A 39 5.24 9.04 -6.29
C HIS A 39 5.71 10.50 -6.27
N PHE A 40 6.74 10.81 -7.03
CA PHE A 40 7.21 12.18 -7.23
C PHE A 40 6.55 12.81 -8.45
N THR A 41 6.10 12.00 -9.39
CA THR A 41 5.43 12.43 -10.61
C THR A 41 4.00 11.88 -10.66
N ALA A 42 3.05 12.70 -11.15
CA ALA A 42 1.70 12.22 -11.36
C ALA A 42 1.65 11.27 -12.57
N MET A 43 0.95 10.16 -12.42
CA MET A 43 0.72 9.20 -13.51
C MET A 43 -0.52 9.58 -14.30
N ILE A 44 -0.40 9.63 -15.63
CA ILE A 44 -1.55 9.71 -16.52
C ILE A 44 -2.02 8.28 -16.77
N VAL A 45 -3.04 7.86 -16.03
CA VAL A 45 -3.60 6.51 -16.16
C VAL A 45 -4.57 6.49 -17.34
N ASP A 46 -4.12 5.91 -18.45
CA ASP A 46 -5.05 5.42 -19.50
C ASP A 46 -5.71 4.14 -18.95
N ARG A 47 -6.99 4.22 -18.61
CA ARG A 47 -7.74 3.11 -18.01
C ARG A 47 -7.76 1.85 -18.89
N ASP A 48 -7.81 2.02 -20.21
CA ASP A 48 -7.77 0.89 -21.14
C ASP A 48 -6.39 0.22 -21.14
N GLN A 49 -5.33 1.01 -20.98
CA GLN A 49 -3.96 0.52 -20.91
C GLN A 49 -3.64 -0.08 -19.52
N ALA A 50 -4.17 0.50 -18.45
CA ALA A 50 -4.01 -0.02 -17.08
C ALA A 50 -4.62 -1.42 -16.93
N THR A 51 -5.76 -1.69 -17.57
CA THR A 51 -6.41 -3.01 -17.59
C THR A 51 -5.52 -4.05 -18.27
N ARG A 52 -4.88 -3.71 -19.38
CA ARG A 52 -3.96 -4.59 -20.11
C ARG A 52 -2.68 -4.84 -19.32
N THR A 53 -2.12 -3.81 -18.72
CA THR A 53 -0.86 -3.87 -17.97
C THR A 53 -0.95 -4.74 -16.72
N ALA A 54 -2.09 -4.70 -16.03
CA ALA A 54 -2.33 -5.55 -14.86
C ALA A 54 -2.57 -7.03 -15.23
N ALA A 55 -3.11 -7.30 -16.43
CA ALA A 55 -3.37 -8.66 -16.92
C ALA A 55 -2.10 -9.35 -17.46
N ASP A 56 -1.23 -8.59 -18.13
CA ASP A 56 -0.13 -9.14 -18.94
C ASP A 56 1.26 -8.99 -18.31
N GLY A 57 1.38 -8.40 -17.12
CA GLY A 57 2.67 -8.15 -16.44
C GLY A 57 3.56 -7.14 -17.18
N VAL A 58 2.97 -6.26 -18.00
CA VAL A 58 3.68 -5.31 -18.85
C VAL A 58 4.35 -4.18 -18.06
N GLU A 59 5.48 -3.73 -18.55
CA GLU A 59 6.37 -2.69 -18.02
C GLU A 59 5.65 -1.40 -17.64
N TYR A 60 5.35 -1.22 -16.36
CA TYR A 60 4.89 0.06 -15.79
C TYR A 60 5.85 1.24 -16.09
N GLY A 61 7.06 0.96 -16.55
CA GLY A 61 8.07 1.97 -16.87
C GLY A 61 7.76 2.88 -18.07
N LYS A 62 6.69 2.62 -18.83
CA LYS A 62 6.24 3.47 -19.97
C LYS A 62 5.00 4.29 -19.65
N THR A 63 4.57 4.35 -18.41
CA THR A 63 3.43 5.17 -17.99
C THR A 63 3.71 6.64 -18.31
N GLN A 64 2.79 7.30 -18.99
CA GLN A 64 2.88 8.75 -19.19
C GLN A 64 2.75 9.47 -17.85
N VAL A 65 3.57 10.49 -17.67
CA VAL A 65 3.60 11.27 -16.43
C VAL A 65 3.29 12.73 -16.71
N GLY A 66 2.67 13.41 -15.75
CA GLY A 66 2.37 14.83 -15.80
C GLY A 66 1.17 15.20 -14.95
N GLY A 67 1.12 16.42 -14.49
CA GLY A 67 0.05 16.93 -13.66
C GLY A 67 0.48 17.23 -12.23
N MET A 68 -0.49 17.54 -11.37
CA MET A 68 -0.24 17.86 -9.96
C MET A 68 0.03 16.59 -9.17
N ASN A 69 1.00 16.65 -8.27
CA ASN A 69 1.33 15.59 -7.33
C ASN A 69 1.84 16.18 -6.01
N PHE A 70 1.54 15.50 -4.91
CA PHE A 70 2.06 15.81 -3.59
C PHE A 70 2.87 14.64 -3.04
N GLU A 71 3.90 14.92 -2.25
CA GLU A 71 4.82 13.95 -1.71
C GLU A 71 4.16 13.09 -0.62
N GLY A 72 4.33 11.76 -0.72
CA GLY A 72 3.57 10.77 0.05
C GLY A 72 3.78 10.84 1.56
N SER A 73 5.02 10.92 2.04
CA SER A 73 5.30 10.93 3.50
C SER A 73 4.77 12.18 4.19
N THR A 74 4.78 13.31 3.49
CA THR A 74 4.19 14.56 4.01
C THR A 74 2.67 14.45 4.10
N ILE A 75 2.03 13.79 3.13
CA ILE A 75 0.58 13.50 3.16
C ILE A 75 0.23 12.57 4.33
N GLU A 76 1.00 11.52 4.58
CA GLU A 76 0.80 10.65 5.73
C GLU A 76 0.79 11.42 7.05
N ALA A 77 1.75 12.29 7.25
CA ALA A 77 1.81 13.15 8.43
C ALA A 77 0.58 14.07 8.55
N ALA A 78 0.11 14.62 7.43
CA ALA A 78 -1.10 15.44 7.39
C ALA A 78 -2.37 14.63 7.71
N MET A 79 -2.52 13.43 7.14
CA MET A 79 -3.61 12.50 7.46
C MET A 79 -3.59 12.12 8.95
N ALA A 80 -2.42 11.75 9.48
CA ALA A 80 -2.22 11.38 10.87
C ALA A 80 -2.66 12.49 11.84
N ALA A 81 -2.29 13.75 11.53
CA ALA A 81 -2.60 14.91 12.37
C ALA A 81 -4.06 15.38 12.26
N THR A 82 -4.80 15.00 11.22
CA THR A 82 -6.16 15.50 10.96
C THR A 82 -7.24 14.46 11.04
N THR A 83 -6.89 13.24 11.43
CA THR A 83 -7.81 12.11 11.69
C THR A 83 -7.52 11.48 13.05
N SER A 84 -8.47 10.71 13.58
CA SER A 84 -8.39 10.15 14.94
C SER A 84 -8.61 8.64 15.01
N ARG A 85 -9.24 8.02 14.01
CA ARG A 85 -9.65 6.61 14.05
C ARG A 85 -8.94 5.71 13.06
N PRO A 86 -8.86 6.03 11.74
CA PRO A 86 -8.31 5.10 10.77
C PRO A 86 -6.80 4.89 10.97
N ARG A 87 -6.33 3.68 10.66
CA ARG A 87 -4.89 3.45 10.47
C ARG A 87 -4.40 4.31 9.31
N ILE A 88 -3.15 4.77 9.36
CA ILE A 88 -2.55 5.64 8.34
C ILE A 88 -1.36 4.94 7.72
N GLY A 89 -1.19 5.02 6.40
CA GLY A 89 -0.02 4.46 5.74
C GLY A 89 0.12 4.85 4.28
N CYS A 90 1.09 4.24 3.62
CA CYS A 90 1.32 4.36 2.18
C CYS A 90 1.31 2.97 1.52
N ILE A 91 0.72 2.87 0.35
CA ILE A 91 0.85 1.69 -0.50
C ILE A 91 1.47 2.14 -1.82
N CYS A 92 2.81 2.11 -1.90
CA CYS A 92 3.82 1.94 -0.86
C CYS A 92 4.99 2.91 -1.10
N HIS A 93 5.85 3.09 -0.09
CA HIS A 93 7.12 3.80 -0.30
C HIS A 93 8.08 2.94 -1.11
N PRO A 94 8.60 3.43 -2.25
CA PRO A 94 9.74 2.80 -2.92
C PRO A 94 10.97 2.83 -2.01
N ILE A 95 11.55 1.66 -1.76
CA ILE A 95 12.67 1.52 -0.81
C ILE A 95 13.89 2.37 -1.19
N GLY A 96 14.12 2.59 -2.48
CA GLY A 96 15.25 3.38 -3.00
C GLY A 96 15.09 4.90 -2.89
N PHE A 97 13.93 5.43 -2.46
CA PHE A 97 13.72 6.89 -2.41
C PHE A 97 14.31 7.54 -1.17
N ARG A 98 14.52 6.80 -0.10
CA ARG A 98 15.00 7.35 1.18
C ARG A 98 16.03 6.44 1.83
N ASN A 99 16.97 7.05 2.56
CA ASN A 99 17.84 6.28 3.43
C ASN A 99 17.02 5.46 4.42
N PRO A 100 17.26 4.15 4.58
CA PRO A 100 16.44 3.27 5.42
C PRO A 100 16.38 3.69 6.89
N ASN A 101 17.46 4.27 7.43
CA ASN A 101 17.43 4.78 8.80
C ASN A 101 16.57 6.04 8.91
N LEU A 102 16.63 6.95 7.92
CA LEU A 102 15.77 8.12 7.87
C LEU A 102 14.28 7.72 7.74
N LEU A 103 13.97 6.75 6.88
CA LEU A 103 12.61 6.25 6.72
C LEU A 103 12.05 5.67 8.02
N ALA A 104 12.87 4.96 8.80
CA ALA A 104 12.50 4.47 10.13
C ALA A 104 12.22 5.63 11.11
N ASP A 105 13.03 6.71 11.08
CA ASP A 105 12.80 7.90 11.91
C ASP A 105 11.50 8.64 11.51
N MET A 106 11.24 8.75 10.22
CA MET A 106 9.98 9.32 9.69
C MET A 106 8.78 8.48 10.13
N ALA A 107 8.83 7.16 9.94
CA ALA A 107 7.77 6.24 10.32
C ALA A 107 7.44 6.34 11.82
N ARG A 108 8.45 6.30 12.70
CA ARG A 108 8.26 6.48 14.14
C ARG A 108 7.64 7.86 14.47
N THR A 109 8.04 8.90 13.73
CA THR A 109 7.49 10.25 13.97
C THR A 109 6.01 10.32 13.60
N VAL A 110 5.62 9.77 12.44
CA VAL A 110 4.21 9.70 12.03
C VAL A 110 3.41 8.77 12.96
N ASP A 111 4.00 7.70 13.46
CA ASP A 111 3.38 6.82 14.45
C ASP A 111 3.00 7.60 15.72
N HIS A 112 3.89 8.47 16.22
CA HIS A 112 3.59 9.37 17.34
C HIS A 112 2.53 10.42 17.00
N VAL A 113 2.57 11.02 15.80
CA VAL A 113 1.54 12.00 15.36
C VAL A 113 0.17 11.36 15.26
N SER A 114 0.12 10.08 14.93
CA SER A 114 -1.12 9.32 14.77
C SER A 114 -1.58 8.58 16.04
N ASP A 115 -0.90 8.73 17.17
CA ASP A 115 -1.18 7.96 18.39
C ASP A 115 -1.14 6.43 18.18
N GLY A 116 -0.10 5.95 17.47
CA GLY A 116 0.16 4.52 17.26
C GLY A 116 -0.66 3.85 16.16
N ARG A 117 -1.28 4.63 15.23
CA ARG A 117 -2.10 4.13 14.11
C ARG A 117 -1.31 3.94 12.80
N PHE A 118 -0.01 4.18 12.77
CA PHE A 118 0.79 4.18 11.57
C PHE A 118 1.12 2.77 11.08
N ILE A 119 1.10 2.59 9.75
CA ILE A 119 1.53 1.39 9.01
C ILE A 119 2.64 1.83 8.06
N LEU A 120 3.83 1.26 8.20
CA LEU A 120 4.92 1.51 7.26
C LEU A 120 4.79 0.59 6.05
N GLY A 121 4.36 1.12 4.92
CA GLY A 121 4.22 0.37 3.67
C GLY A 121 5.44 0.52 2.77
N LEU A 122 6.07 -0.59 2.39
CA LEU A 122 7.29 -0.64 1.58
C LEU A 122 7.10 -1.43 0.29
N GLY A 123 7.77 -1.00 -0.76
CA GLY A 123 7.82 -1.69 -2.05
C GLY A 123 9.10 -1.41 -2.81
N THR A 124 9.22 -1.98 -4.01
CA THR A 124 10.42 -1.82 -4.83
C THR A 124 10.40 -0.61 -5.75
N GLY A 125 9.26 0.08 -5.87
CA GLY A 125 9.06 1.11 -6.87
C GLY A 125 8.98 0.54 -8.30
N PHE A 126 8.32 1.25 -9.19
CA PHE A 126 8.16 0.80 -10.58
C PHE A 126 8.18 1.94 -11.60
N LEU A 127 7.83 3.17 -11.23
CA LEU A 127 7.72 4.29 -12.15
C LEU A 127 9.11 4.88 -12.42
N ARG A 128 9.64 4.62 -13.62
CA ARG A 128 10.98 5.07 -14.02
C ARG A 128 11.18 6.59 -13.89
N ALA A 129 10.14 7.37 -14.23
CA ALA A 129 10.20 8.84 -14.16
C ALA A 129 10.50 9.35 -12.75
N ASP A 130 9.95 8.73 -11.71
CA ASP A 130 10.22 9.12 -10.32
C ASP A 130 11.70 9.00 -9.96
N PHE A 131 12.38 7.97 -10.48
CA PHE A 131 13.81 7.79 -10.24
C PHE A 131 14.65 8.78 -11.05
N GLU A 132 14.42 8.87 -12.36
CA GLU A 132 15.25 9.65 -13.28
C GLU A 132 15.12 11.16 -13.02
N GLU A 133 13.91 11.69 -12.79
CA GLU A 133 13.70 13.12 -12.56
C GLU A 133 14.31 13.61 -11.24
N TYR A 134 14.43 12.73 -10.24
CA TYR A 134 14.98 13.04 -8.92
C TYR A 134 16.45 12.60 -8.76
N GLY A 135 17.05 12.09 -9.83
CA GLY A 135 18.47 11.70 -9.85
C GLY A 135 18.75 10.37 -9.13
N TYR A 136 17.75 9.53 -8.93
CA TYR A 136 17.94 8.17 -8.45
C TYR A 136 18.27 7.22 -9.60
N GLU A 137 19.03 6.18 -9.31
CA GLU A 137 19.28 5.10 -10.28
C GLU A 137 18.03 4.24 -10.46
N TYR A 138 17.53 4.13 -11.68
CA TYR A 138 16.50 3.14 -12.02
C TYR A 138 17.13 1.79 -12.32
N ALA A 139 17.48 1.07 -11.28
CA ALA A 139 18.07 -0.27 -11.36
C ALA A 139 17.08 -1.32 -11.89
N THR A 140 17.56 -2.53 -12.18
CA THR A 140 16.67 -3.63 -12.59
C THR A 140 15.67 -3.99 -11.48
N GLN A 141 14.55 -4.60 -11.85
CA GLN A 141 13.56 -5.06 -10.86
C GLN A 141 14.20 -6.03 -9.84
N ALA A 142 15.13 -6.88 -10.26
CA ALA A 142 15.83 -7.79 -9.38
C ALA A 142 16.76 -7.04 -8.40
N ASP A 143 17.43 -5.97 -8.83
CA ASP A 143 18.28 -5.17 -7.96
C ASP A 143 17.48 -4.37 -6.96
N ARG A 144 16.36 -3.75 -7.38
CA ARG A 144 15.43 -3.09 -6.45
C ARG A 144 14.83 -4.07 -5.42
N ALA A 145 14.58 -5.33 -5.81
CA ALA A 145 14.15 -6.36 -4.87
C ALA A 145 15.26 -6.77 -3.89
N ARG A 146 16.53 -6.79 -4.31
CA ARG A 146 17.68 -6.98 -3.42
C ARG A 146 17.87 -5.81 -2.46
N GLU A 147 17.61 -4.60 -2.94
CA GLU A 147 17.61 -3.40 -2.09
C GLU A 147 16.53 -3.50 -1.01
N LEU A 148 15.31 -3.90 -1.35
CA LEU A 148 14.27 -4.18 -0.36
C LEU A 148 14.72 -5.21 0.67
N ALA A 149 15.33 -6.32 0.22
CA ALA A 149 15.83 -7.37 1.12
C ALA A 149 16.96 -6.90 2.04
N ARG A 150 17.83 -5.98 1.58
CA ARG A 150 18.90 -5.37 2.36
C ARG A 150 18.36 -4.39 3.39
N ASP A 151 17.40 -3.54 3.01
CA ASP A 151 17.06 -2.36 3.79
C ASP A 151 15.93 -2.62 4.81
N VAL A 152 15.05 -3.59 4.58
CA VAL A 152 13.99 -3.95 5.55
C VAL A 152 14.58 -4.33 6.93
N PRO A 153 15.63 -5.18 7.03
CA PRO A 153 16.28 -5.45 8.31
C PRO A 153 16.90 -4.20 8.97
N ILE A 154 17.47 -3.29 8.17
CA ILE A 154 18.05 -2.02 8.66
C ILE A 154 16.95 -1.15 9.29
N ILE A 155 15.80 -1.00 8.63
CA ILE A 155 14.65 -0.27 9.15
C ILE A 155 14.17 -0.87 10.47
N LYS A 156 13.97 -2.20 10.52
CA LYS A 156 13.55 -2.91 11.75
C LYS A 156 14.53 -2.74 12.90
N ASP A 157 15.82 -2.79 12.60
CA ASP A 157 16.87 -2.60 13.61
C ASP A 157 16.95 -1.14 14.10
N ARG A 158 16.78 -0.18 13.18
CA ARG A 158 16.71 1.25 13.52
C ARG A 158 15.52 1.56 14.42
N LEU A 159 14.32 1.07 14.11
CA LEU A 159 13.11 1.27 14.90
C LEU A 159 13.31 0.81 16.38
N LYS A 160 14.04 -0.27 16.61
CA LYS A 160 14.36 -0.76 17.98
C LYS A 160 15.29 0.18 18.76
N LYS A 161 16.08 1.00 18.06
CA LYS A 161 17.10 1.88 18.66
C LYS A 161 16.62 3.32 18.82
N LEU A 162 15.43 3.67 18.32
CA LEU A 162 14.90 5.03 18.40
C LEU A 162 14.47 5.38 19.83
N ASN A 163 14.68 6.64 20.19
CA ASN A 163 14.23 7.22 21.44
C ASN A 163 13.51 8.57 21.16
N PRO A 164 12.21 8.69 21.47
CA PRO A 164 11.37 7.62 21.98
C PRO A 164 11.16 6.49 20.96
N PRO A 165 10.85 5.27 21.41
CA PRO A 165 10.47 4.17 20.51
C PRO A 165 9.11 4.44 19.85
N PRO A 166 8.68 3.66 18.83
CA PRO A 166 7.31 3.69 18.34
C PRO A 166 6.28 3.56 19.47
N MET A 167 5.13 4.21 19.36
CA MET A 167 4.06 4.13 20.36
C MET A 167 3.37 2.77 20.35
N GLY A 168 3.18 2.21 19.15
CA GLY A 168 2.49 0.95 18.94
C GLY A 168 3.36 -0.11 18.29
N LYS A 169 2.70 -1.10 17.69
CA LYS A 169 3.36 -2.20 16.97
C LYS A 169 4.08 -1.71 15.70
N LEU A 170 3.61 -0.61 15.11
CA LEU A 170 4.06 -0.05 13.84
C LEU A 170 4.18 -1.16 12.76
N PRO A 171 3.05 -1.69 12.26
CA PRO A 171 3.06 -2.81 11.33
C PRO A 171 3.82 -2.48 10.06
N LEU A 172 4.57 -3.46 9.55
CA LEU A 172 5.28 -3.39 8.29
C LEU A 172 4.46 -4.04 7.19
N LEU A 173 3.92 -3.23 6.26
CA LEU A 173 3.28 -3.70 5.06
C LEU A 173 4.32 -3.78 3.94
N ILE A 174 4.40 -4.92 3.25
CA ILE A 174 5.27 -5.08 2.07
C ILE A 174 4.41 -5.37 0.84
N ALA A 175 4.58 -4.55 -0.21
CA ALA A 175 3.96 -4.72 -1.51
C ALA A 175 4.99 -5.30 -2.49
N SER A 176 5.09 -6.62 -2.55
CA SER A 176 5.98 -7.31 -3.48
C SER A 176 5.40 -8.65 -3.90
N MET A 177 5.48 -8.95 -5.20
CA MET A 177 4.97 -10.18 -5.80
C MET A 177 6.07 -11.02 -6.48
N GLY A 178 7.32 -10.55 -6.43
CA GLY A 178 8.46 -11.24 -7.02
C GLY A 178 8.87 -12.46 -6.18
N GLU A 179 8.64 -13.68 -6.69
CA GLU A 179 8.73 -14.94 -5.94
C GLU A 179 10.11 -15.25 -5.38
N LYS A 180 11.18 -14.85 -6.10
CA LYS A 180 12.54 -15.24 -5.73
C LYS A 180 13.14 -14.46 -4.57
N ILE A 181 12.81 -13.16 -4.47
CA ILE A 181 13.41 -12.26 -3.48
C ILE A 181 12.31 -11.55 -2.69
N GLY A 182 11.45 -10.78 -3.35
CA GLY A 182 10.50 -9.92 -2.66
C GLY A 182 9.50 -10.67 -1.77
N MET A 183 8.92 -11.78 -2.23
CA MET A 183 8.02 -12.59 -1.41
C MET A 183 8.73 -13.31 -0.27
N ARG A 184 10.03 -13.59 -0.40
CA ARG A 184 10.82 -14.08 0.72
C ARG A 184 10.97 -13.02 1.81
N VAL A 185 11.20 -11.75 1.43
CA VAL A 185 11.19 -10.62 2.38
C VAL A 185 9.83 -10.49 3.07
N VAL A 186 8.72 -10.71 2.35
CA VAL A 186 7.38 -10.76 2.94
C VAL A 186 7.31 -11.86 4.01
N ALA A 187 7.67 -13.09 3.67
CA ALA A 187 7.64 -14.23 4.59
C ALA A 187 8.50 -14.01 5.85
N GLU A 188 9.68 -13.40 5.72
CA GLU A 188 10.62 -13.20 6.82
C GLU A 188 10.26 -11.97 7.70
N HIS A 189 9.60 -10.94 7.15
CA HIS A 189 9.60 -9.64 7.80
C HIS A 189 8.25 -8.93 7.87
N ALA A 190 7.29 -9.20 6.96
CA ALA A 190 6.06 -8.42 6.87
C ALA A 190 5.04 -8.79 7.96
N ASP A 191 4.37 -7.80 8.54
CA ASP A 191 3.14 -7.98 9.32
C ASP A 191 1.92 -7.98 8.39
N MET A 192 2.03 -7.31 7.25
CA MET A 192 0.97 -7.19 6.24
C MET A 192 1.56 -7.38 4.85
N TRP A 193 0.85 -8.06 3.97
CA TRP A 193 1.26 -8.23 2.58
C TRP A 193 0.20 -7.67 1.64
N HIS A 194 0.60 -6.68 0.83
CA HIS A 194 -0.27 -6.14 -0.20
C HIS A 194 -0.02 -6.85 -1.53
N VAL A 195 -1.02 -7.62 -1.96
CA VAL A 195 -1.03 -8.36 -3.22
C VAL A 195 -2.07 -7.76 -4.15
N PHE A 196 -1.79 -7.73 -5.44
CA PHE A 196 -2.72 -7.20 -6.44
C PHE A 196 -2.67 -8.05 -7.72
N GLY A 197 -3.67 -7.88 -8.56
CA GLY A 197 -3.78 -8.64 -9.80
C GLY A 197 -5.11 -9.41 -9.90
N PRO A 198 -5.38 -10.16 -10.98
CA PRO A 198 -6.52 -11.06 -11.10
C PRO A 198 -6.55 -12.08 -9.96
N ILE A 199 -7.75 -12.54 -9.57
CA ILE A 199 -7.91 -13.43 -8.41
C ILE A 199 -7.10 -14.73 -8.55
N GLU A 200 -6.96 -15.26 -9.75
CA GLU A 200 -6.14 -16.44 -10.03
C GLU A 200 -4.66 -16.19 -9.75
N THR A 201 -4.17 -14.99 -10.10
CA THR A 201 -2.80 -14.58 -9.75
C THR A 201 -2.64 -14.46 -8.25
N ILE A 202 -3.60 -13.85 -7.56
CA ILE A 202 -3.59 -13.72 -6.10
C ILE A 202 -3.56 -15.09 -5.43
N ARG A 203 -4.41 -16.03 -5.86
CA ARG A 203 -4.42 -17.44 -5.39
C ARG A 203 -3.05 -18.10 -5.53
N ALA A 204 -2.48 -18.01 -6.73
CA ALA A 204 -1.17 -18.60 -7.00
C ALA A 204 -0.08 -17.99 -6.08
N LYS A 205 -0.10 -16.67 -5.88
CA LYS A 205 0.86 -15.99 -5.01
C LYS A 205 0.66 -16.31 -3.53
N ILE A 206 -0.57 -16.50 -3.06
CA ILE A 206 -0.84 -16.97 -1.70
C ILE A 206 -0.20 -18.35 -1.46
N GLN A 207 -0.30 -19.28 -2.42
CA GLN A 207 0.35 -20.58 -2.29
C GLN A 207 1.88 -20.48 -2.24
N VAL A 208 2.46 -19.57 -3.03
CA VAL A 208 3.91 -19.30 -2.97
C VAL A 208 4.29 -18.75 -1.60
N LEU A 209 3.52 -17.80 -1.06
CA LEU A 209 3.82 -17.21 0.25
C LEU A 209 3.71 -18.25 1.37
N ARG A 210 2.70 -19.10 1.36
CA ARG A 210 2.56 -20.21 2.33
C ARG A 210 3.81 -21.09 2.36
N ARG A 211 4.25 -21.55 1.19
CA ARG A 211 5.48 -22.35 1.07
C ARG A 211 6.71 -21.59 1.61
N LEU A 212 6.86 -20.31 1.29
CA LEU A 212 7.99 -19.52 1.79
C LEU A 212 7.93 -19.33 3.30
N CYS A 213 6.74 -19.16 3.89
CA CYS A 213 6.57 -19.12 5.33
C CYS A 213 6.99 -20.44 5.98
N ASP A 214 6.59 -21.59 5.42
CA ASP A 214 7.02 -22.91 5.88
C ASP A 214 8.55 -23.04 5.83
N GLU A 215 9.20 -22.60 4.73
CA GLU A 215 10.66 -22.62 4.58
C GLU A 215 11.41 -21.79 5.62
N VAL A 216 10.83 -20.67 6.07
CA VAL A 216 11.45 -19.80 7.09
C VAL A 216 10.96 -20.08 8.51
N GLY A 217 10.07 -21.06 8.69
CA GLY A 217 9.52 -21.46 9.98
C GLY A 217 8.58 -20.43 10.61
N ARG A 218 7.80 -19.70 9.77
CA ARG A 218 6.84 -18.69 10.22
C ARG A 218 5.40 -19.13 9.95
N ASP A 219 4.49 -18.87 10.87
CA ASP A 219 3.06 -19.07 10.63
C ASP A 219 2.56 -18.03 9.59
N PHE A 220 2.05 -18.52 8.46
CA PHE A 220 1.43 -17.70 7.43
C PHE A 220 0.29 -16.84 7.96
N ASN A 221 -0.46 -17.33 8.96
CA ASN A 221 -1.61 -16.63 9.53
C ASN A 221 -1.23 -15.39 10.36
N GLU A 222 0.06 -15.19 10.65
CA GLU A 222 0.55 -13.95 11.26
C GLU A 222 0.59 -12.76 10.27
N ILE A 223 0.43 -13.03 8.97
CA ILE A 223 0.50 -12.01 7.93
C ILE A 223 -0.92 -11.60 7.53
N GLU A 224 -1.28 -10.34 7.77
CA GLU A 224 -2.53 -9.76 7.27
C GLU A 224 -2.47 -9.60 5.75
N LEU A 225 -3.39 -10.26 5.03
CA LEU A 225 -3.47 -10.14 3.58
C LEU A 225 -4.31 -8.93 3.18
N THR A 226 -3.76 -8.07 2.33
CA THR A 226 -4.43 -6.89 1.80
C THR A 226 -4.42 -6.90 0.27
N THR A 227 -5.46 -6.35 -0.36
CA THR A 227 -5.50 -6.21 -1.82
C THR A 227 -6.26 -4.96 -2.24
N ASN A 228 -5.95 -4.47 -3.44
CA ASN A 228 -6.79 -3.46 -4.07
C ASN A 228 -8.14 -4.07 -4.48
N TYR A 229 -9.22 -3.39 -4.11
CA TYR A 229 -10.56 -3.68 -4.57
C TYR A 229 -10.97 -2.66 -5.63
N TRP A 230 -10.81 -3.04 -6.91
CA TRP A 230 -11.07 -2.19 -8.08
C TRP A 230 -12.00 -2.90 -9.07
N PRO A 231 -13.26 -3.07 -8.78
CA PRO A 231 -14.16 -3.83 -9.64
C PRO A 231 -14.22 -3.29 -11.07
N GLN A 232 -14.19 -1.97 -11.24
CA GLN A 232 -14.33 -1.31 -12.55
C GLN A 232 -13.05 -1.31 -13.42
N ILE A 233 -11.87 -1.42 -12.82
CA ILE A 233 -10.60 -1.29 -13.57
C ILE A 233 -10.12 -2.61 -14.15
N LEU A 234 -10.45 -3.75 -13.52
CA LEU A 234 -9.87 -5.04 -13.87
C LEU A 234 -10.87 -6.02 -14.51
N GLY A 235 -12.07 -5.56 -14.91
CA GLY A 235 -13.10 -6.42 -15.49
C GLY A 235 -13.48 -7.60 -14.58
N ARG A 236 -13.38 -7.39 -13.26
CA ARG A 236 -13.57 -8.44 -12.25
C ARG A 236 -15.01 -8.50 -11.81
N ASP A 237 -15.39 -9.68 -11.32
CA ASP A 237 -16.61 -9.81 -10.55
C ASP A 237 -16.58 -8.82 -9.39
N ASP A 238 -17.65 -8.03 -9.29
CA ASP A 238 -17.82 -7.00 -8.26
C ASP A 238 -18.11 -7.62 -6.87
N ASP A 239 -18.02 -8.95 -6.73
CA ASP A 239 -18.29 -9.65 -5.49
C ASP A 239 -17.05 -9.70 -4.58
N PRO A 240 -17.02 -8.90 -3.50
CA PRO A 240 -15.90 -8.92 -2.56
C PRO A 240 -15.75 -10.23 -1.79
N ASN A 241 -16.76 -11.10 -1.79
CA ASN A 241 -16.70 -12.41 -1.13
C ASN A 241 -15.65 -13.34 -1.75
N ILE A 242 -15.28 -13.16 -3.03
CA ILE A 242 -14.21 -13.93 -3.67
C ILE A 242 -12.86 -13.73 -2.96
N TYR A 243 -12.60 -12.55 -2.43
CA TYR A 243 -11.38 -12.24 -1.67
C TYR A 243 -11.44 -12.83 -0.26
N LEU A 244 -12.61 -12.80 0.38
CA LEU A 244 -12.81 -13.43 1.68
C LEU A 244 -12.57 -14.94 1.63
N ALA A 245 -12.96 -15.59 0.54
CA ALA A 245 -12.72 -17.02 0.32
C ALA A 245 -11.22 -17.36 0.27
N GLU A 246 -10.38 -16.44 -0.16
CA GLU A 246 -8.91 -16.58 -0.16
C GLU A 246 -8.24 -16.14 1.15
N GLY A 247 -9.02 -15.77 2.15
CA GLY A 247 -8.50 -15.28 3.44
C GLY A 247 -8.10 -13.80 3.45
N ILE A 248 -8.34 -13.06 2.37
CA ILE A 248 -8.06 -11.62 2.31
C ILE A 248 -9.22 -10.89 2.98
N ARG A 249 -8.91 -10.14 4.04
CA ARG A 249 -9.90 -9.41 4.83
C ARG A 249 -9.67 -7.91 4.88
N HIS A 250 -8.65 -7.43 4.22
CA HIS A 250 -8.35 -6.02 4.10
C HIS A 250 -8.44 -5.60 2.62
N LEU A 251 -9.56 -4.99 2.28
CA LEU A 251 -9.85 -4.51 0.92
C LEU A 251 -9.56 -3.02 0.85
N VAL A 252 -8.76 -2.60 -0.11
CA VAL A 252 -8.32 -1.21 -0.28
C VAL A 252 -8.91 -0.64 -1.57
N LEU A 253 -9.74 0.37 -1.46
CA LEU A 253 -10.23 1.16 -2.59
C LEU A 253 -9.26 2.28 -2.93
N VAL A 254 -9.47 2.92 -4.08
CA VAL A 254 -8.71 4.12 -4.47
C VAL A 254 -9.68 5.23 -4.85
N ALA A 255 -9.49 6.40 -4.24
CA ALA A 255 -10.11 7.64 -4.66
C ALA A 255 -9.07 8.50 -5.39
N GLU A 256 -9.38 8.88 -6.62
CA GLU A 256 -8.48 9.65 -7.49
C GLU A 256 -8.97 11.08 -7.69
N GLY A 257 -8.01 12.01 -7.78
CA GLY A 257 -8.30 13.38 -8.13
C GLY A 257 -8.85 13.53 -9.57
N PRO A 258 -9.46 14.65 -9.88
CA PRO A 258 -9.71 15.81 -8.98
C PRO A 258 -10.97 15.66 -8.12
N LYS A 259 -11.77 14.60 -8.26
CA LYS A 259 -13.08 14.48 -7.59
C LYS A 259 -13.02 13.72 -6.28
N TRP A 260 -12.10 12.75 -6.15
CA TRP A 260 -12.04 11.82 -5.00
C TRP A 260 -13.42 11.29 -4.60
N ASP A 261 -14.11 10.63 -5.54
CA ASP A 261 -15.44 10.08 -5.33
C ASP A 261 -15.43 8.97 -4.28
N LEU A 262 -16.34 9.03 -3.33
CA LEU A 262 -16.52 8.06 -2.25
C LEU A 262 -17.76 7.16 -2.44
N GLY A 263 -18.37 7.13 -3.62
CA GLY A 263 -19.54 6.30 -3.91
C GLY A 263 -19.27 4.82 -3.63
N GLN A 264 -18.21 4.26 -4.21
CA GLN A 264 -17.82 2.87 -3.99
C GLN A 264 -17.43 2.57 -2.53
N VAL A 265 -16.88 3.55 -1.81
CA VAL A 265 -16.58 3.40 -0.38
C VAL A 265 -17.87 3.16 0.42
N ARG A 266 -18.95 3.88 0.12
CA ARG A 266 -20.25 3.68 0.78
C ARG A 266 -20.82 2.29 0.50
N GLU A 267 -20.71 1.83 -0.75
CA GLU A 267 -21.20 0.51 -1.17
C GLU A 267 -20.47 -0.63 -0.45
N ILE A 268 -19.15 -0.60 -0.41
CA ILE A 268 -18.35 -1.65 0.24
C ILE A 268 -18.49 -1.64 1.76
N LEU A 269 -18.67 -0.48 2.38
CA LEU A 269 -18.96 -0.36 3.81
C LEU A 269 -20.33 -0.96 4.14
N ALA A 270 -21.37 -0.68 3.34
CA ALA A 270 -22.68 -1.29 3.50
C ALA A 270 -22.64 -2.82 3.34
N TRP A 271 -21.84 -3.34 2.38
CA TRP A 271 -21.60 -4.76 2.25
C TRP A 271 -20.90 -5.33 3.50
N ARG A 272 -19.81 -4.71 3.96
CA ARG A 272 -19.11 -5.14 5.18
C ARG A 272 -20.06 -5.24 6.38
N ASP A 273 -20.88 -4.21 6.57
CA ASP A 273 -21.81 -4.11 7.71
C ASP A 273 -22.99 -5.10 7.60
N SER A 274 -23.22 -5.69 6.42
CA SER A 274 -24.21 -6.76 6.19
C SER A 274 -23.67 -8.17 6.47
N LEU A 275 -22.35 -8.32 6.68
CA LEU A 275 -21.75 -9.62 6.96
C LEU A 275 -22.17 -10.11 8.36
N PRO A 276 -22.37 -11.42 8.54
CA PRO A 276 -22.64 -12.00 9.85
C PRO A 276 -21.42 -11.86 10.78
N ASP A 277 -21.67 -11.70 12.07
CA ASP A 277 -20.66 -11.60 13.13
C ASP A 277 -19.70 -12.80 13.21
#